data_d7a73831b866db93e3be7d6b9b53c64e
#
_entry.id   d7a73831b866db93e3be7d6b9b53c64e
#
_cell.length_a   1.000
_cell.length_b   1.000
_cell.length_c   1.000
_cell.angle_alpha   90.00
_cell.angle_beta   90.00
_cell.angle_gamma   90.00
#
_symmetry.space_group_name_H-M   'P 1'
#
loop_
_entity.id
_entity.type
_entity.pdbx_description
1 polymer ?
#
loop_
_entity_poly.entity_id
_entity_poly.type
_entity_poly.pdbx_seq_one_letter_code
_entity_poly.pdbx_strand_id
1 'polypeptide(L)'
;MLSRGGSAVDAAVAMMLVSCAAETIFTGLGGGGFATVYDAATTQVRCLDFFVSVPGLGGKLPSPATSIEVIFIGQHVPYEIGPATVAVPGIPAGAHYLWQRWGRLPWATVTAPGREASYGTPFPAMHAQVLPRVAAAMCVGEGIEVYQRSDGSYLQAGDPLRHPDHHRAYELMLRDPRAFYHGAYADALVVAVSNGGALSQEDLDAYHVIESTPRSVRVNDFTVHARGNDLDDLLGTMERVAPVVAGDPTTDARSAAALIDALRAPTKRAETTNIVAVDDHGNGCAITTSLGLGSGVWVPGYGVHLNSMLGEGELIRGLVHPGVRMGSMMSPLIALDDHGQLAAIAGAAGGSRIRPALVQVVLRMLRGAAPQEAIDAPRLAALPDLVRLEPGFFSQVIRSLESDGYKTAIADHRDPYFGGVSALSPLGAGADPRRSGFVIML
;
A
#
# COMPACT_ATOMS: atom_id res chain seq x y z
N MET A 1 -17.25 -12.62 0.55
CA MET A 1 -17.89 -11.79 1.59
C MET A 1 -19.16 -11.17 1.07
N LEU A 2 -19.11 -10.35 0.02
CA LEU A 2 -20.29 -9.65 -0.52
C LEU A 2 -21.46 -10.61 -0.86
N SER A 3 -21.21 -11.71 -1.56
CA SER A 3 -22.23 -12.73 -1.89
C SER A 3 -22.89 -13.41 -0.66
N ARG A 4 -22.36 -13.19 0.53
CA ARG A 4 -22.91 -13.69 1.80
C ARG A 4 -23.59 -12.58 2.62
N GLY A 5 -23.86 -11.42 2.02
CA GLY A 5 -24.45 -10.26 2.69
C GLY A 5 -23.45 -9.45 3.55
N GLY A 6 -22.16 -9.63 3.36
CA GLY A 6 -21.12 -8.86 4.03
C GLY A 6 -21.01 -7.43 3.50
N SER A 7 -20.47 -6.54 4.32
CA SER A 7 -20.19 -5.15 3.95
C SER A 7 -18.95 -5.03 3.04
N ALA A 8 -18.78 -3.85 2.44
CA ALA A 8 -17.52 -3.48 1.74
C ALA A 8 -16.30 -3.66 2.65
N VAL A 9 -16.44 -3.36 3.95
CA VAL A 9 -15.38 -3.53 4.95
C VAL A 9 -15.07 -5.00 5.20
N ASP A 10 -16.08 -5.88 5.31
CA ASP A 10 -15.84 -7.32 5.44
C ASP A 10 -15.05 -7.87 4.25
N ALA A 11 -15.39 -7.43 3.04
CA ALA A 11 -14.68 -7.82 1.83
C ALA A 11 -13.24 -7.29 1.82
N ALA A 12 -13.05 -6.01 2.12
CA ALA A 12 -11.74 -5.37 2.14
C ALA A 12 -10.81 -5.97 3.20
N VAL A 13 -11.31 -6.22 4.42
CA VAL A 13 -10.54 -6.86 5.50
C VAL A 13 -10.17 -8.31 5.15
N ALA A 14 -11.11 -9.08 4.58
CA ALA A 14 -10.83 -10.45 4.14
C ALA A 14 -9.73 -10.47 3.05
N MET A 15 -9.80 -9.58 2.05
CA MET A 15 -8.78 -9.43 1.02
C MET A 15 -7.44 -9.00 1.62
N MET A 16 -7.41 -8.05 2.56
CA MET A 16 -6.20 -7.62 3.25
C MET A 16 -5.54 -8.79 3.99
N LEU A 17 -6.29 -9.60 4.72
CA LEU A 17 -5.76 -10.76 5.43
C LEU A 17 -5.25 -11.85 4.46
N VAL A 18 -5.90 -12.05 3.31
CA VAL A 18 -5.39 -12.94 2.26
C VAL A 18 -4.09 -12.40 1.68
N SER A 19 -4.03 -11.09 1.35
CA SER A 19 -2.82 -10.46 0.83
C SER A 19 -1.64 -10.56 1.81
N CYS A 20 -1.89 -10.46 3.12
CA CYS A 20 -0.86 -10.65 4.15
C CYS A 20 -0.28 -12.09 4.18
N ALA A 21 -0.94 -13.06 3.58
CA ALA A 21 -0.46 -14.43 3.46
C ALA A 21 0.08 -14.77 2.05
N ALA A 22 -0.40 -14.08 1.01
CA ALA A 22 -0.10 -14.40 -0.39
C ALA A 22 0.84 -13.38 -1.06
N GLU A 23 0.82 -12.11 -0.62
CA GLU A 23 1.61 -11.01 -1.21
C GLU A 23 2.73 -10.55 -0.26
N THR A 24 3.42 -11.49 0.33
CA THR A 24 4.30 -11.29 1.49
C THR A 24 5.60 -10.53 1.20
N ILE A 25 5.88 -10.16 -0.07
CA ILE A 25 6.92 -9.19 -0.42
C ILE A 25 6.42 -7.74 -0.21
N PHE A 26 5.10 -7.48 -0.32
CA PHE A 26 4.56 -6.13 -0.30
C PHE A 26 3.80 -5.80 0.97
N THR A 27 3.22 -6.79 1.63
CA THR A 27 2.44 -6.63 2.86
C THR A 27 2.55 -7.85 3.77
N GLY A 28 2.11 -7.75 5.01
CA GLY A 28 2.14 -8.86 5.97
C GLY A 28 1.62 -8.40 7.33
N LEU A 29 1.25 -9.36 8.21
CA LEU A 29 0.73 -9.05 9.54
C LEU A 29 1.70 -8.21 10.40
N GLY A 30 3.00 -8.24 10.09
CA GLY A 30 4.02 -7.41 10.72
C GLY A 30 4.11 -5.97 10.19
N GLY A 31 3.23 -5.56 9.27
CA GLY A 31 3.19 -4.23 8.66
C GLY A 31 2.13 -3.30 9.24
N GLY A 32 1.79 -2.27 8.46
CA GLY A 32 0.77 -1.30 8.80
C GLY A 32 0.07 -0.73 7.56
N GLY A 33 -0.91 0.14 7.75
CA GLY A 33 -1.65 0.69 6.64
C GLY A 33 -2.63 1.81 7.00
N PHE A 34 -3.39 2.19 5.98
CA PHE A 34 -4.45 3.19 6.08
C PHE A 34 -5.71 2.69 5.39
N ALA A 35 -6.86 3.13 5.88
CA ALA A 35 -8.13 2.90 5.21
C ALA A 35 -8.92 4.19 5.08
N THR A 36 -9.71 4.30 4.01
CA THR A 36 -10.75 5.29 3.85
C THR A 36 -12.07 4.57 3.62
N VAL A 37 -13.04 4.82 4.49
CA VAL A 37 -14.35 4.15 4.51
C VAL A 37 -15.43 5.18 4.22
N TYR A 38 -16.36 4.84 3.35
CA TYR A 38 -17.57 5.59 3.06
C TYR A 38 -18.79 4.80 3.51
N ASP A 39 -19.64 5.44 4.30
CA ASP A 39 -20.94 4.96 4.73
C ASP A 39 -22.03 5.67 3.93
N ALA A 40 -22.67 4.95 3.03
CA ALA A 40 -23.68 5.50 2.13
C ALA A 40 -24.96 5.95 2.86
N ALA A 41 -25.30 5.30 3.98
CA ALA A 41 -26.50 5.66 4.74
C ALA A 41 -26.38 7.01 5.44
N THR A 42 -25.17 7.38 5.85
CA THR A 42 -24.87 8.65 6.54
C THR A 42 -24.12 9.65 5.67
N THR A 43 -23.74 9.26 4.46
CA THR A 43 -22.87 10.03 3.54
C THR A 43 -21.53 10.46 4.18
N GLN A 44 -21.06 9.71 5.19
CA GLN A 44 -19.86 10.04 5.92
C GLN A 44 -18.64 9.29 5.40
N VAL A 45 -17.52 10.02 5.30
CA VAL A 45 -16.20 9.42 5.03
C VAL A 45 -15.37 9.46 6.32
N ARG A 46 -14.66 8.37 6.61
CA ARG A 46 -13.70 8.25 7.72
C ARG A 46 -12.36 7.75 7.21
N CYS A 47 -11.29 8.29 7.77
CA CYS A 47 -9.94 7.80 7.55
C CYS A 47 -9.43 7.08 8.80
N LEU A 48 -8.81 5.94 8.58
CA LEU A 48 -8.16 5.16 9.64
C LEU A 48 -6.66 5.12 9.40
N ASP A 49 -5.92 5.37 10.45
CA ASP A 49 -4.48 5.18 10.51
C ASP A 49 -4.18 4.01 11.46
N PHE A 50 -3.85 2.88 10.87
CA PHE A 50 -3.25 1.72 11.52
C PHE A 50 -1.84 1.47 10.96
N PHE A 51 -1.15 2.55 10.56
CA PHE A 51 0.24 2.46 10.16
C PHE A 51 1.12 2.20 11.39
N VAL A 52 2.38 1.99 11.16
CA VAL A 52 3.32 1.64 12.21
C VAL A 52 3.65 2.85 13.10
N SER A 53 3.95 2.61 14.38
CA SER A 53 4.44 3.66 15.28
C SER A 53 5.91 3.44 15.66
N VAL A 54 6.60 4.53 15.97
CA VAL A 54 8.01 4.54 16.37
C VAL A 54 8.15 3.90 17.74
N PRO A 55 8.97 2.84 17.89
CA PRO A 55 9.22 2.21 19.21
C PRO A 55 10.22 3.02 20.05
N GLY A 56 10.34 2.64 21.32
CA GLY A 56 11.30 3.22 22.27
C GLY A 56 10.69 3.80 23.55
N LEU A 57 9.39 3.59 23.78
CA LEU A 57 8.72 4.02 25.02
C LEU A 57 9.34 3.35 26.26
N GLY A 58 9.86 2.12 26.16
CA GLY A 58 10.61 1.44 27.20
C GLY A 58 12.03 1.99 27.42
N GLY A 59 12.39 3.13 26.80
CA GLY A 59 13.68 3.80 26.99
C GLY A 59 14.87 3.14 26.27
N LYS A 60 14.64 2.08 25.48
CA LYS A 60 15.67 1.40 24.71
C LYS A 60 15.94 2.16 23.42
N LEU A 61 17.23 2.38 23.11
CA LEU A 61 17.67 2.96 21.84
C LEU A 61 18.02 1.85 20.85
N PRO A 62 17.72 2.03 19.56
CA PRO A 62 18.12 1.07 18.53
C PRO A 62 19.63 1.11 18.29
N SER A 63 20.20 -0.04 17.97
CA SER A 63 21.55 -0.14 17.41
C SER A 63 21.57 0.36 15.95
N PRO A 64 22.74 0.56 15.32
CA PRO A 64 22.82 0.80 13.89
C PRO A 64 22.17 -0.34 13.10
N ALA A 65 21.39 0.01 12.09
CA ALA A 65 20.78 -0.94 11.18
C ALA A 65 21.81 -1.54 10.22
N THR A 66 21.46 -2.64 9.56
CA THR A 66 22.28 -3.26 8.51
C THR A 66 21.94 -2.62 7.18
N SER A 67 22.93 -1.96 6.55
CA SER A 67 22.77 -1.39 5.21
C SER A 67 22.90 -2.50 4.16
N ILE A 68 21.95 -2.50 3.22
CA ILE A 68 21.92 -3.38 2.04
C ILE A 68 21.72 -2.55 0.79
N GLU A 69 21.95 -3.13 -0.37
CA GLU A 69 21.56 -2.56 -1.66
C GLU A 69 20.42 -3.35 -2.28
N VAL A 70 19.39 -2.63 -2.76
CA VAL A 70 18.32 -3.19 -3.56
C VAL A 70 18.34 -2.58 -4.96
N ILE A 71 17.98 -3.39 -5.98
CA ILE A 71 18.06 -2.96 -7.37
C ILE A 71 16.65 -2.58 -7.85
N PHE A 72 16.48 -1.32 -8.21
CA PHE A 72 15.27 -0.85 -8.86
C PHE A 72 15.60 -0.21 -10.21
N ILE A 73 15.08 -0.77 -11.30
CA ILE A 73 15.27 -0.25 -12.67
C ILE A 73 16.75 0.00 -12.96
N GLY A 74 17.60 -0.98 -12.61
CA GLY A 74 19.04 -0.89 -12.82
C GLY A 74 19.77 0.13 -11.93
N GLN A 75 19.10 0.75 -10.96
CA GLN A 75 19.75 1.62 -9.97
C GLN A 75 19.90 0.91 -8.63
N HIS A 76 21.10 0.97 -8.07
CA HIS A 76 21.38 0.53 -6.71
C HIS A 76 20.86 1.57 -5.71
N VAL A 77 20.05 1.14 -4.77
CA VAL A 77 19.46 2.00 -3.75
C VAL A 77 19.85 1.46 -2.38
N PRO A 78 20.50 2.27 -1.54
CA PRO A 78 20.76 1.89 -0.17
C PRO A 78 19.43 1.74 0.59
N TYR A 79 19.38 0.70 1.40
CA TYR A 79 18.22 0.36 2.22
C TYR A 79 18.71 -0.22 3.54
N GLU A 80 17.95 -0.06 4.61
CA GLU A 80 18.34 -0.56 5.93
C GLU A 80 17.37 -1.65 6.39
N ILE A 81 17.93 -2.73 6.96
CA ILE A 81 17.20 -3.86 7.52
C ILE A 81 17.70 -4.23 8.91
N GLY A 82 17.08 -5.20 9.53
CA GLY A 82 17.41 -5.71 10.86
C GLY A 82 16.48 -5.20 11.96
N PRO A 83 16.69 -5.65 13.21
CA PRO A 83 15.81 -5.32 14.35
C PRO A 83 15.64 -3.83 14.61
N ALA A 84 16.65 -3.02 14.30
CA ALA A 84 16.63 -1.55 14.46
C ALA A 84 15.61 -0.87 13.55
N THR A 85 15.21 -1.51 12.44
CA THR A 85 14.27 -0.94 11.45
C THR A 85 12.81 -1.28 11.73
N VAL A 86 12.55 -2.15 12.71
CA VAL A 86 11.20 -2.61 13.04
C VAL A 86 10.44 -1.56 13.84
N ALA A 87 9.33 -1.09 13.29
CA ALA A 87 8.34 -0.28 13.97
C ALA A 87 7.17 -1.12 14.48
N VAL A 88 6.37 -0.61 15.42
CA VAL A 88 5.23 -1.34 16.00
C VAL A 88 4.21 -1.66 14.91
N PRO A 89 3.87 -2.94 14.67
CA PRO A 89 2.92 -3.34 13.63
C PRO A 89 1.49 -2.89 13.91
N GLY A 90 0.73 -2.61 12.85
CA GLY A 90 -0.64 -2.12 12.99
C GLY A 90 -1.72 -2.93 12.29
N ILE A 91 -1.38 -3.82 11.35
CA ILE A 91 -2.40 -4.58 10.57
C ILE A 91 -3.37 -5.37 11.45
N PRO A 92 -2.94 -6.11 12.50
CA PRO A 92 -3.87 -6.84 13.34
C PRO A 92 -4.91 -5.96 14.01
N ALA A 93 -4.49 -4.81 14.59
CA ALA A 93 -5.39 -3.85 15.21
C ALA A 93 -6.31 -3.19 14.18
N GLY A 94 -5.76 -2.79 13.03
CA GLY A 94 -6.51 -2.16 11.93
C GLY A 94 -7.60 -3.06 11.36
N ALA A 95 -7.28 -4.33 11.11
CA ALA A 95 -8.24 -5.32 10.63
C ALA A 95 -9.42 -5.49 11.58
N HIS A 96 -9.11 -5.66 12.88
CA HIS A 96 -10.14 -5.84 13.90
C HIS A 96 -10.97 -4.59 14.12
N TYR A 97 -10.35 -3.40 14.15
CA TYR A 97 -11.05 -2.13 14.30
C TYR A 97 -12.02 -1.87 13.14
N LEU A 98 -11.57 -2.06 11.90
CA LEU A 98 -12.41 -1.95 10.71
C LEU A 98 -13.63 -2.84 10.79
N TRP A 99 -13.42 -4.12 11.10
CA TRP A 99 -14.50 -5.08 11.26
C TRP A 99 -15.46 -4.71 12.41
N GLN A 100 -14.97 -4.37 13.58
CA GLN A 100 -15.83 -3.97 14.73
C GLN A 100 -16.70 -2.76 14.40
N ARG A 101 -16.21 -1.85 13.57
CA ARG A 101 -16.86 -0.57 13.30
C ARG A 101 -17.87 -0.64 12.16
N TRP A 102 -17.60 -1.44 11.11
CA TRP A 102 -18.40 -1.49 9.89
C TRP A 102 -18.63 -2.91 9.34
N GLY A 103 -18.14 -3.94 9.98
CA GLY A 103 -18.38 -5.33 9.59
C GLY A 103 -19.81 -5.76 9.86
N ARG A 104 -20.31 -6.66 9.03
CA ARG A 104 -21.65 -7.30 9.15
C ARG A 104 -21.56 -8.79 9.38
N LEU A 105 -20.53 -9.44 8.83
CA LEU A 105 -20.32 -10.87 8.98
C LEU A 105 -19.58 -11.18 10.28
N PRO A 106 -19.75 -12.39 10.84
CA PRO A 106 -18.97 -12.84 11.99
C PRO A 106 -17.46 -12.76 11.69
N TRP A 107 -16.66 -12.35 12.67
CA TRP A 107 -15.20 -12.25 12.54
C TRP A 107 -14.54 -13.50 12.00
N ALA A 108 -14.99 -14.68 12.48
CA ALA A 108 -14.53 -15.98 12.01
C ALA A 108 -14.76 -16.20 10.50
N THR A 109 -15.84 -15.62 9.95
CA THR A 109 -16.11 -15.69 8.50
C THR A 109 -15.16 -14.80 7.72
N VAL A 110 -14.89 -13.58 8.23
CA VAL A 110 -14.03 -12.59 7.58
C VAL A 110 -12.56 -13.05 7.58
N THR A 111 -12.11 -13.68 8.66
CA THR A 111 -10.73 -14.17 8.79
C THR A 111 -10.44 -15.50 8.11
N ALA A 112 -11.48 -16.30 7.83
CA ALA A 112 -11.32 -17.66 7.30
C ALA A 112 -10.48 -17.72 5.99
N PRO A 113 -10.67 -16.86 4.97
CA PRO A 113 -9.87 -16.92 3.74
C PRO A 113 -8.38 -16.64 3.98
N GLY A 114 -8.05 -15.68 4.85
CA GLY A 114 -6.66 -15.39 5.24
C GLY A 114 -6.03 -16.57 5.97
N ARG A 115 -6.78 -17.20 6.89
CA ARG A 115 -6.33 -18.41 7.59
C ARG A 115 -6.09 -19.57 6.61
N GLU A 116 -6.96 -19.78 5.63
CA GLU A 116 -6.76 -20.78 4.60
C GLU A 116 -5.49 -20.49 3.79
N ALA A 117 -5.31 -19.24 3.32
CA ALA A 117 -4.13 -18.82 2.58
C ALA A 117 -2.82 -18.98 3.37
N SER A 118 -2.86 -18.87 4.71
CA SER A 118 -1.68 -19.02 5.57
C SER A 118 -1.06 -20.42 5.62
N TYR A 119 -1.77 -21.44 5.15
CA TYR A 119 -1.21 -22.80 4.98
C TYR A 119 -0.38 -22.93 3.68
N GLY A 120 -0.48 -21.97 2.78
CA GLY A 120 0.30 -21.88 1.55
C GLY A 120 -0.54 -21.45 0.36
N THR A 121 0.08 -20.69 -0.52
CA THR A 121 -0.51 -20.20 -1.77
C THR A 121 0.47 -20.38 -2.92
N PRO A 122 0.01 -20.38 -4.19
CA PRO A 122 0.94 -20.25 -5.31
C PRO A 122 1.66 -18.89 -5.24
N PHE A 123 2.98 -18.89 -5.45
CA PHE A 123 3.78 -17.66 -5.46
C PHE A 123 3.36 -16.79 -6.64
N PRO A 124 2.98 -15.51 -6.44
CA PRO A 124 2.46 -14.67 -7.52
C PRO A 124 3.53 -14.35 -8.58
N ALA A 125 3.14 -14.30 -9.85
CA ALA A 125 4.05 -14.06 -10.98
C ALA A 125 4.81 -12.72 -10.85
N MET A 126 4.13 -11.67 -10.41
CA MET A 126 4.74 -10.36 -10.19
C MET A 126 5.77 -10.41 -9.04
N HIS A 127 5.50 -11.16 -7.98
CA HIS A 127 6.44 -11.35 -6.87
C HIS A 127 7.70 -12.09 -7.33
N ALA A 128 7.55 -13.11 -8.19
CA ALA A 128 8.69 -13.81 -8.76
C ALA A 128 9.61 -12.90 -9.59
N GLN A 129 9.05 -11.87 -10.25
CA GLN A 129 9.83 -10.87 -10.98
C GLN A 129 10.53 -9.86 -10.05
N VAL A 130 9.95 -9.55 -8.91
CA VAL A 130 10.48 -8.58 -7.94
C VAL A 130 11.49 -9.21 -6.98
N LEU A 131 11.26 -10.45 -6.57
CA LEU A 131 12.07 -11.14 -5.55
C LEU A 131 13.59 -11.04 -5.77
N PRO A 132 14.15 -11.28 -6.98
CA PRO A 132 15.59 -11.15 -7.19
C PRO A 132 16.16 -9.75 -6.91
N ARG A 133 15.32 -8.71 -7.05
CA ARG A 133 15.71 -7.30 -6.85
C ARG A 133 15.74 -6.91 -5.38
N VAL A 134 14.97 -7.61 -4.54
CA VAL A 134 14.79 -7.35 -3.11
C VAL A 134 15.29 -8.51 -2.24
N ALA A 135 15.95 -9.49 -2.84
CA ALA A 135 16.40 -10.70 -2.16
C ALA A 135 17.34 -10.42 -0.97
N ALA A 136 18.12 -9.34 -1.03
CA ALA A 136 18.97 -8.90 0.06
C ALA A 136 18.20 -8.56 1.36
N ALA A 137 16.92 -8.20 1.25
CA ALA A 137 16.04 -7.98 2.40
C ALA A 137 15.17 -9.22 2.71
N MET A 138 14.66 -9.89 1.65
CA MET A 138 13.68 -10.96 1.80
C MET A 138 14.30 -12.32 2.14
N CYS A 139 15.47 -12.64 1.58
CA CYS A 139 16.15 -13.93 1.78
C CYS A 139 17.17 -13.85 2.93
N VAL A 140 16.73 -13.40 4.10
CA VAL A 140 17.53 -13.30 5.33
C VAL A 140 16.83 -14.06 6.44
N GLY A 141 17.59 -14.79 7.28
CA GLY A 141 17.03 -15.60 8.36
C GLY A 141 16.02 -16.62 7.84
N GLU A 142 14.83 -16.69 8.43
CA GLU A 142 13.75 -17.57 8.00
C GLU A 142 13.29 -17.31 6.54
N GLY A 143 13.54 -16.12 6.01
CA GLY A 143 13.21 -15.76 4.63
C GLY A 143 13.93 -16.61 3.58
N ILE A 144 15.06 -17.24 3.91
CA ILE A 144 15.75 -18.19 3.04
C ILE A 144 14.84 -19.41 2.79
N GLU A 145 14.24 -19.97 3.84
CA GLU A 145 13.34 -21.13 3.74
C GLU A 145 12.03 -20.77 3.03
N VAL A 146 11.60 -19.51 3.12
CA VAL A 146 10.34 -19.03 2.52
C VAL A 146 10.49 -18.77 1.02
N TYR A 147 11.60 -18.13 0.58
CA TYR A 147 11.73 -17.56 -0.76
C TYR A 147 12.76 -18.27 -1.65
N GLN A 148 13.48 -19.25 -1.13
CA GLN A 148 14.41 -20.05 -1.92
C GLN A 148 13.95 -21.50 -2.03
N ARG A 149 14.25 -22.12 -3.16
CA ARG A 149 14.12 -23.56 -3.39
C ARG A 149 15.29 -24.30 -2.75
N SER A 150 15.19 -25.61 -2.66
CA SER A 150 16.24 -26.48 -2.09
C SER A 150 17.58 -26.41 -2.83
N ASP A 151 17.58 -25.98 -4.09
CA ASP A 151 18.79 -25.77 -4.90
C ASP A 151 19.40 -24.37 -4.74
N GLY A 152 18.81 -23.51 -3.88
CA GLY A 152 19.23 -22.13 -3.64
C GLY A 152 18.69 -21.11 -4.65
N SER A 153 17.95 -21.53 -5.68
CA SER A 153 17.28 -20.61 -6.59
C SER A 153 16.06 -19.97 -5.94
N TYR A 154 15.66 -18.79 -6.43
CA TYR A 154 14.47 -18.10 -5.91
C TYR A 154 13.17 -18.77 -6.39
N LEU A 155 12.11 -18.65 -5.58
CA LEU A 155 10.77 -19.08 -5.96
C LEU A 155 10.36 -18.43 -7.28
N GLN A 156 9.70 -19.23 -8.13
CA GLN A 156 9.13 -18.82 -9.40
C GLN A 156 7.60 -18.74 -9.30
N ALA A 157 6.97 -18.11 -10.29
CA ALA A 157 5.52 -18.05 -10.38
C ALA A 157 4.88 -19.45 -10.29
N GLY A 158 3.92 -19.62 -9.38
CA GLY A 158 3.23 -20.87 -9.13
C GLY A 158 3.89 -21.82 -8.14
N ASP A 159 5.14 -21.58 -7.73
CA ASP A 159 5.77 -22.35 -6.66
C ASP A 159 4.98 -22.21 -5.35
N PRO A 160 5.01 -23.20 -4.46
CA PRO A 160 4.32 -23.11 -3.18
C PRO A 160 5.01 -22.07 -2.27
N LEU A 161 4.34 -20.94 -2.02
CA LEU A 161 4.73 -19.99 -0.99
C LEU A 161 4.22 -20.48 0.35
N ARG A 162 5.10 -20.74 1.28
CA ARG A 162 4.76 -21.21 2.63
C ARG A 162 5.66 -20.53 3.66
N HIS A 163 5.04 -19.89 4.65
CA HIS A 163 5.75 -19.39 5.82
C HIS A 163 5.61 -20.41 6.95
N PRO A 164 6.70 -20.88 7.54
CA PRO A 164 6.64 -21.78 8.69
C PRO A 164 5.76 -21.19 9.79
N ASP A 165 4.86 -22.01 10.37
CA ASP A 165 3.96 -21.62 11.47
C ASP A 165 3.03 -20.42 11.23
N HIS A 166 2.94 -19.84 10.01
CA HIS A 166 2.13 -18.65 9.73
C HIS A 166 0.64 -18.84 10.08
N HIS A 167 0.13 -20.05 9.91
CA HIS A 167 -1.23 -20.41 10.29
C HIS A 167 -1.52 -20.12 11.78
N ARG A 168 -0.53 -20.24 12.68
CA ARG A 168 -0.70 -19.93 14.11
C ARG A 168 -0.99 -18.46 14.37
N ALA A 169 -0.39 -17.56 13.60
CA ALA A 169 -0.72 -16.13 13.68
C ALA A 169 -2.16 -15.88 13.24
N TYR A 170 -2.67 -16.57 12.20
CA TYR A 170 -4.06 -16.47 11.78
C TYR A 170 -5.05 -17.11 12.74
N GLU A 171 -4.67 -18.20 13.40
CA GLU A 171 -5.48 -18.76 14.49
C GLU A 171 -5.54 -17.83 15.71
N LEU A 172 -4.44 -17.11 15.99
CA LEU A 172 -4.41 -16.07 17.01
C LEU A 172 -5.34 -14.92 16.60
N MET A 173 -5.25 -14.44 15.36
CA MET A 173 -6.12 -13.41 14.78
C MET A 173 -7.60 -13.80 14.93
N LEU A 174 -7.95 -15.04 14.63
CA LEU A 174 -9.31 -15.54 14.76
C LEU A 174 -9.82 -15.51 16.20
N ARG A 175 -8.99 -15.91 17.16
CA ARG A 175 -9.38 -16.04 18.57
C ARG A 175 -9.41 -14.71 19.32
N ASP A 176 -8.34 -13.95 19.26
CA ASP A 176 -8.19 -12.65 19.89
C ASP A 176 -7.13 -11.79 19.18
N PRO A 177 -7.53 -10.89 18.28
CA PRO A 177 -6.59 -10.00 17.59
C PRO A 177 -5.73 -9.12 18.53
N ARG A 178 -6.18 -8.86 19.76
CA ARG A 178 -5.41 -8.09 20.74
C ARG A 178 -4.19 -8.86 21.25
N ALA A 179 -4.21 -10.20 21.14
CA ALA A 179 -3.08 -11.03 21.50
C ALA A 179 -1.83 -10.82 20.62
N PHE A 180 -1.92 -10.03 19.54
CA PHE A 180 -0.74 -9.53 18.83
C PHE A 180 0.05 -8.47 19.62
N TYR A 181 -0.58 -7.86 20.63
CA TYR A 181 0.01 -6.80 21.46
C TYR A 181 0.24 -7.24 22.90
N HIS A 182 -0.26 -8.43 23.30
CA HIS A 182 -0.14 -8.98 24.65
C HIS A 182 0.09 -10.49 24.62
N GLY A 183 0.78 -11.02 25.66
CA GLY A 183 1.01 -12.46 25.82
C GLY A 183 2.02 -13.05 24.86
N ALA A 184 1.94 -14.36 24.62
CA ALA A 184 3.01 -15.13 24.00
C ALA A 184 3.49 -14.62 22.63
N TYR A 185 2.62 -14.10 21.78
CA TYR A 185 3.03 -13.51 20.50
C TYR A 185 3.82 -12.21 20.73
N ALA A 186 3.32 -11.34 21.60
CA ALA A 186 3.98 -10.06 21.93
C ALA A 186 5.36 -10.31 22.55
N ASP A 187 5.45 -11.28 23.47
CA ASP A 187 6.72 -11.71 24.06
C ASP A 187 7.71 -12.19 23.00
N ALA A 188 7.24 -13.05 22.06
CA ALA A 188 8.07 -13.56 20.96
C ALA A 188 8.52 -12.45 20.02
N LEU A 189 7.66 -11.45 19.73
CA LEU A 189 7.98 -10.30 18.90
C LEU A 189 9.05 -9.43 19.59
N VAL A 190 8.89 -9.09 20.88
CA VAL A 190 9.89 -8.33 21.65
C VAL A 190 11.23 -9.06 21.69
N VAL A 191 11.22 -10.38 21.87
CA VAL A 191 12.43 -11.21 21.84
C VAL A 191 13.09 -11.18 20.46
N ALA A 192 12.31 -11.30 19.38
CA ALA A 192 12.83 -11.27 18.00
C ALA A 192 13.61 -10.02 17.67
N VAL A 193 13.17 -8.87 18.20
CA VAL A 193 13.84 -7.57 17.96
C VAL A 193 14.82 -7.17 19.05
N SER A 194 14.99 -7.97 20.11
CA SER A 194 15.76 -7.59 21.32
C SER A 194 17.21 -7.25 21.04
N ASN A 195 17.82 -7.90 20.03
CA ASN A 195 19.20 -7.65 19.63
C ASN A 195 19.28 -6.52 18.60
N GLY A 196 19.23 -5.29 19.08
CA GLY A 196 19.41 -4.07 18.28
C GLY A 196 18.14 -3.28 17.98
N GLY A 197 16.94 -3.82 18.23
CA GLY A 197 15.70 -3.06 18.10
C GLY A 197 15.31 -2.32 19.37
N ALA A 198 14.49 -1.28 19.26
CA ALA A 198 13.98 -0.48 20.37
C ALA A 198 12.59 -0.91 20.87
N LEU A 199 11.89 -1.78 20.14
CA LEU A 199 10.51 -2.18 20.43
C LEU A 199 10.44 -2.96 21.76
N SER A 200 9.50 -2.57 22.59
CA SER A 200 9.26 -3.10 23.93
C SER A 200 7.76 -3.39 24.14
N GLN A 201 7.41 -3.99 25.28
CA GLN A 201 6.01 -4.21 25.64
C GLN A 201 5.25 -2.88 25.81
N GLU A 202 5.89 -1.84 26.34
CA GLU A 202 5.29 -0.51 26.50
C GLU A 202 4.88 0.11 25.15
N ASP A 203 5.63 -0.16 24.08
CA ASP A 203 5.29 0.28 22.72
C ASP A 203 4.06 -0.46 22.20
N LEU A 204 3.96 -1.76 22.46
CA LEU A 204 2.80 -2.58 22.09
C LEU A 204 1.54 -2.19 22.86
N ASP A 205 1.66 -1.95 24.16
CA ASP A 205 0.55 -1.53 25.03
C ASP A 205 -0.01 -0.16 24.63
N ALA A 206 0.84 0.74 24.16
CA ALA A 206 0.46 2.08 23.72
C ALA A 206 -0.17 2.10 22.32
N TYR A 207 -0.04 1.02 21.54
CA TYR A 207 -0.50 1.02 20.18
C TYR A 207 -2.03 1.01 20.06
N HIS A 208 -2.58 1.90 19.25
CA HIS A 208 -4.01 1.98 18.94
C HIS A 208 -4.26 2.49 17.51
N VAL A 209 -5.39 2.15 16.93
CA VAL A 209 -5.85 2.69 15.65
C VAL A 209 -6.35 4.12 15.84
N ILE A 210 -6.02 5.01 14.90
CA ILE A 210 -6.48 6.41 14.92
C ILE A 210 -7.58 6.56 13.86
N GLU A 211 -8.81 6.86 14.29
CA GLU A 211 -9.90 7.28 13.39
C GLU A 211 -9.91 8.81 13.30
N SER A 212 -10.05 9.33 12.09
CA SER A 212 -10.10 10.77 11.84
C SER A 212 -11.10 11.12 10.74
N THR A 213 -11.53 12.39 10.74
CA THR A 213 -12.24 12.98 9.59
C THR A 213 -11.25 13.16 8.44
N PRO A 214 -11.65 12.92 7.18
CA PRO A 214 -10.79 13.18 6.04
C PRO A 214 -10.54 14.67 5.83
N ARG A 215 -9.42 15.01 5.20
CA ARG A 215 -9.32 16.25 4.43
C ARG A 215 -10.12 16.08 3.13
N SER A 216 -10.72 17.16 2.66
CA SER A 216 -11.53 17.16 1.44
C SER A 216 -11.10 18.29 0.54
N VAL A 217 -11.05 18.02 -0.77
CA VAL A 217 -10.75 19.03 -1.80
C VAL A 217 -11.76 18.92 -2.93
N ARG A 218 -12.04 20.04 -3.56
CA ARG A 218 -12.89 20.08 -4.75
C ARG A 218 -12.07 19.77 -6.00
N VAL A 219 -12.54 18.81 -6.79
CA VAL A 219 -11.95 18.42 -8.08
C VAL A 219 -13.08 18.38 -9.11
N ASN A 220 -13.18 19.39 -9.96
CA ASN A 220 -14.34 19.62 -10.84
C ASN A 220 -15.66 19.59 -10.03
N ASP A 221 -16.62 18.76 -10.42
CA ASP A 221 -17.92 18.62 -9.77
C ASP A 221 -17.93 17.60 -8.61
N PHE A 222 -16.77 17.14 -8.19
CA PHE A 222 -16.63 16.10 -7.17
C PHE A 222 -15.88 16.61 -5.94
N THR A 223 -16.19 16.03 -4.78
CA THR A 223 -15.41 16.22 -3.56
C THR A 223 -14.57 14.97 -3.30
N VAL A 224 -13.26 15.11 -3.32
CA VAL A 224 -12.31 14.02 -3.05
C VAL A 224 -11.90 14.05 -1.59
N HIS A 225 -12.02 12.92 -0.93
CA HIS A 225 -11.75 12.71 0.48
C HIS A 225 -10.58 11.73 0.65
N ALA A 226 -9.57 12.10 1.43
CA ALA A 226 -8.49 11.23 1.85
C ALA A 226 -7.89 11.72 3.18
N ARG A 227 -6.91 10.99 3.71
CA ARG A 227 -6.14 11.49 4.87
C ARG A 227 -5.44 12.81 4.52
N GLY A 228 -5.39 13.74 5.49
CA GLY A 228 -4.84 15.09 5.25
C GLY A 228 -3.35 15.24 5.51
N ASN A 229 -2.69 14.18 5.98
CA ASN A 229 -1.30 14.21 6.45
C ASN A 229 -0.40 13.20 5.70
N ASP A 230 -0.74 12.87 4.45
CA ASP A 230 0.16 12.08 3.62
C ASP A 230 1.41 12.91 3.25
N LEU A 231 2.54 12.20 3.11
CA LEU A 231 3.85 12.84 2.91
C LEU A 231 4.00 13.57 1.59
N ASP A 232 3.14 13.29 0.62
CA ASP A 232 3.26 13.82 -0.75
C ASP A 232 2.16 14.83 -1.12
N ASP A 233 1.25 15.15 -0.20
CA ASP A 233 0.14 16.09 -0.41
C ASP A 233 -0.69 15.74 -1.66
N LEU A 234 -1.24 14.52 -1.67
CA LEU A 234 -2.07 14.02 -2.78
C LEU A 234 -3.23 14.97 -3.10
N LEU A 235 -4.02 15.33 -2.07
CA LEU A 235 -5.21 16.16 -2.25
C LEU A 235 -4.87 17.57 -2.73
N GLY A 236 -3.85 18.22 -2.15
CA GLY A 236 -3.42 19.53 -2.63
C GLY A 236 -2.83 19.47 -4.04
N THR A 237 -2.21 18.34 -4.43
CA THR A 237 -1.78 18.14 -5.82
C THR A 237 -3.00 18.04 -6.75
N MET A 238 -4.02 17.26 -6.40
CA MET A 238 -5.25 17.15 -7.20
C MET A 238 -5.95 18.50 -7.34
N GLU A 239 -6.08 19.26 -6.27
CA GLU A 239 -6.71 20.59 -6.26
C GLU A 239 -5.99 21.57 -7.20
N ARG A 240 -4.65 21.56 -7.22
CA ARG A 240 -3.85 22.42 -8.11
C ARG A 240 -3.90 21.98 -9.56
N VAL A 241 -3.94 20.67 -9.81
CA VAL A 241 -3.82 20.10 -11.17
C VAL A 241 -5.16 20.06 -11.90
N ALA A 242 -6.28 19.83 -11.21
CA ALA A 242 -7.58 19.67 -11.83
C ALA A 242 -8.01 20.84 -12.75
N PRO A 243 -7.77 22.11 -12.38
CA PRO A 243 -8.14 23.25 -13.25
C PRO A 243 -7.29 23.40 -14.51
N VAL A 244 -6.03 22.93 -14.48
CA VAL A 244 -5.04 23.17 -15.55
C VAL A 244 -4.83 21.97 -16.47
N VAL A 245 -5.18 20.78 -16.05
CA VAL A 245 -5.17 19.56 -16.88
C VAL A 245 -6.55 19.42 -17.53
N ALA A 246 -6.77 20.10 -18.64
CA ALA A 246 -8.07 20.12 -19.32
C ALA A 246 -8.29 18.90 -20.23
N GLY A 247 -7.23 18.37 -20.83
CA GLY A 247 -7.25 17.23 -21.76
C GLY A 247 -6.57 15.97 -21.20
N ASP A 248 -6.54 14.90 -22.01
CA ASP A 248 -5.75 13.73 -21.69
C ASP A 248 -4.26 14.02 -21.96
N PRO A 249 -3.36 13.79 -21.00
CA PRO A 249 -1.93 14.08 -21.14
C PRO A 249 -1.23 13.31 -22.25
N THR A 250 -1.80 12.20 -22.72
CA THR A 250 -1.23 11.43 -23.82
C THR A 250 -1.40 12.09 -25.18
N THR A 251 -2.42 12.96 -25.32
CA THR A 251 -2.81 13.64 -26.56
C THR A 251 -2.73 15.16 -26.46
N ASP A 252 -2.66 15.73 -25.25
CA ASP A 252 -2.57 17.17 -25.00
C ASP A 252 -1.28 17.54 -24.26
N ALA A 253 -0.38 18.25 -24.97
CA ALA A 253 0.92 18.63 -24.46
C ALA A 253 0.84 19.61 -23.28
N ARG A 254 -0.17 20.51 -23.24
CA ARG A 254 -0.36 21.46 -22.12
C ARG A 254 -0.74 20.72 -20.85
N SER A 255 -1.66 19.76 -20.95
CA SER A 255 -2.03 18.90 -19.83
C SER A 255 -0.87 18.02 -19.36
N ALA A 256 -0.04 17.52 -20.29
CA ALA A 256 1.17 16.77 -19.95
C ALA A 256 2.18 17.64 -19.19
N ALA A 257 2.48 18.85 -19.67
CA ALA A 257 3.39 19.79 -19.02
C ALA A 257 2.89 20.17 -17.61
N ALA A 258 1.60 20.53 -17.47
CA ALA A 258 1.01 20.85 -16.18
C ALA A 258 1.11 19.70 -15.16
N LEU A 259 0.91 18.45 -15.61
CA LEU A 259 1.10 17.27 -14.77
C LEU A 259 2.57 17.08 -14.38
N ILE A 260 3.50 17.23 -15.33
CA ILE A 260 4.94 17.10 -15.08
C ILE A 260 5.36 18.08 -13.97
N ASP A 261 4.97 19.35 -14.10
CA ASP A 261 5.36 20.38 -13.14
C ASP A 261 4.76 20.14 -11.74
N ALA A 262 3.52 19.68 -11.68
CA ALA A 262 2.85 19.38 -10.40
C ALA A 262 3.34 18.10 -9.73
N LEU A 263 3.81 17.12 -10.51
CA LEU A 263 4.21 15.80 -10.02
C LEU A 263 5.73 15.64 -9.87
N ARG A 264 6.52 16.63 -10.30
CA ARG A 264 7.98 16.56 -10.23
C ARG A 264 8.46 16.35 -8.80
N ALA A 265 9.12 15.22 -8.58
CA ALA A 265 9.68 14.85 -7.29
C ALA A 265 10.82 13.83 -7.47
N PRO A 266 11.78 13.77 -6.53
CA PRO A 266 12.74 12.67 -6.48
C PRO A 266 12.00 11.33 -6.37
N THR A 267 12.51 10.32 -7.06
CA THR A 267 11.99 8.96 -6.92
C THR A 267 12.40 8.42 -5.56
N LYS A 268 11.40 8.06 -4.76
CA LYS A 268 11.54 7.36 -3.49
C LYS A 268 10.76 6.07 -3.56
N ARG A 269 11.14 5.06 -2.78
CA ARG A 269 10.73 3.67 -3.01
C ARG A 269 10.20 3.03 -1.75
N ALA A 270 8.99 2.51 -1.84
CA ALA A 270 8.37 1.59 -0.90
C ALA A 270 7.48 0.63 -1.67
N GLU A 271 7.34 -0.58 -1.18
CA GLU A 271 6.41 -1.55 -1.74
C GLU A 271 5.11 -1.57 -0.93
N THR A 272 4.00 -1.87 -1.61
CA THR A 272 2.66 -1.60 -1.06
C THR A 272 1.65 -2.50 -1.76
N THR A 273 0.59 -2.90 -1.04
CA THR A 273 -0.62 -3.53 -1.60
C THR A 273 -1.82 -2.61 -1.41
N ASN A 274 -2.69 -2.54 -2.40
CA ASN A 274 -3.90 -1.74 -2.36
C ASN A 274 -5.16 -2.56 -2.70
N ILE A 275 -6.23 -2.32 -1.95
CA ILE A 275 -7.50 -3.04 -2.00
C ILE A 275 -8.63 -2.03 -2.00
N VAL A 276 -9.64 -2.24 -2.85
CA VAL A 276 -10.88 -1.47 -2.86
C VAL A 276 -12.08 -2.40 -2.91
N ALA A 277 -13.16 -2.08 -2.20
CA ALA A 277 -14.41 -2.81 -2.21
C ALA A 277 -15.60 -1.85 -2.11
N VAL A 278 -16.71 -2.19 -2.78
CA VAL A 278 -18.00 -1.53 -2.68
C VAL A 278 -19.07 -2.60 -2.52
N ASP A 279 -20.01 -2.42 -1.60
CA ASP A 279 -21.14 -3.33 -1.38
C ASP A 279 -22.42 -2.88 -2.13
N ASP A 280 -23.45 -3.72 -2.11
CA ASP A 280 -24.75 -3.48 -2.75
C ASP A 280 -25.56 -2.33 -2.11
N HIS A 281 -25.14 -1.84 -0.96
CA HIS A 281 -25.70 -0.67 -0.30
C HIS A 281 -24.97 0.62 -0.66
N GLY A 282 -23.93 0.55 -1.51
CA GLY A 282 -23.12 1.69 -1.92
C GLY A 282 -22.03 2.09 -0.92
N ASN A 283 -21.83 1.32 0.17
CA ASN A 283 -20.70 1.58 1.07
C ASN A 283 -19.39 1.24 0.38
N GLY A 284 -18.35 2.00 0.69
CA GLY A 284 -17.01 1.84 0.10
C GLY A 284 -15.92 1.67 1.14
N CYS A 285 -14.92 0.83 0.84
CA CYS A 285 -13.72 0.70 1.66
C CYS A 285 -12.49 0.59 0.76
N ALA A 286 -11.55 1.52 0.92
CA ALA A 286 -10.22 1.47 0.31
C ALA A 286 -9.18 1.26 1.39
N ILE A 287 -8.31 0.26 1.23
CA ILE A 287 -7.23 -0.07 2.17
C ILE A 287 -5.91 -0.08 1.40
N THR A 288 -4.88 0.53 1.98
CA THR A 288 -3.51 0.45 1.47
C THR A 288 -2.58 0.03 2.60
N THR A 289 -1.82 -1.05 2.39
CA THR A 289 -0.94 -1.64 3.41
C THR A 289 0.47 -1.85 2.89
N SER A 290 1.43 -1.86 3.80
CA SER A 290 2.83 -2.10 3.46
C SER A 290 3.59 -2.78 4.61
N LEU A 291 4.62 -3.53 4.24
CA LEU A 291 5.63 -4.11 5.12
C LEU A 291 6.98 -3.38 4.99
N GLY A 292 7.07 -2.39 4.08
CA GLY A 292 8.34 -1.95 3.53
C GLY A 292 8.92 -3.04 2.63
N LEU A 293 10.23 -3.26 2.68
CA LEU A 293 10.86 -4.43 2.07
C LEU A 293 10.99 -5.61 3.07
N GLY A 294 10.49 -5.43 4.29
CA GLY A 294 10.72 -6.37 5.37
C GLY A 294 12.11 -6.24 6.01
N SER A 295 12.17 -6.46 7.31
CA SER A 295 13.38 -6.26 8.12
C SER A 295 14.36 -7.44 8.11
N GLY A 296 13.98 -8.60 7.57
CA GLY A 296 14.70 -9.85 7.75
C GLY A 296 14.49 -10.47 9.15
N VAL A 297 13.66 -9.84 10.00
CA VAL A 297 13.31 -10.32 11.34
C VAL A 297 11.95 -10.99 11.31
N TRP A 298 11.85 -12.16 11.89
CA TRP A 298 10.65 -13.00 11.95
C TRP A 298 10.23 -13.25 13.38
N VAL A 299 8.93 -13.34 13.64
CA VAL A 299 8.41 -13.68 14.96
C VAL A 299 8.48 -15.21 15.13
N PRO A 300 9.33 -15.73 16.01
CA PRO A 300 9.55 -17.18 16.16
C PRO A 300 8.25 -17.93 16.50
N GLY A 301 7.99 -19.02 15.77
CA GLY A 301 6.81 -19.87 15.97
C GLY A 301 5.50 -19.31 15.42
N TYR A 302 5.55 -18.19 14.66
CA TYR A 302 4.39 -17.56 14.06
C TYR A 302 4.57 -17.22 12.57
N GLY A 303 5.78 -17.36 12.00
CA GLY A 303 6.06 -17.13 10.59
C GLY A 303 5.68 -15.72 10.10
N VAL A 304 5.68 -14.73 10.98
CA VAL A 304 5.36 -13.34 10.65
C VAL A 304 6.64 -12.55 10.41
N HIS A 305 6.83 -12.10 9.17
CA HIS A 305 7.91 -11.18 8.82
C HIS A 305 7.58 -9.77 9.33
N LEU A 306 8.51 -9.14 10.04
CA LEU A 306 8.33 -7.80 10.57
C LEU A 306 8.76 -6.72 9.56
N ASN A 307 8.14 -5.56 9.68
CA ASN A 307 8.38 -4.42 8.80
C ASN A 307 9.79 -3.82 8.96
N SER A 308 10.22 -3.09 7.92
CA SER A 308 11.47 -2.33 7.90
C SER A 308 11.24 -0.81 7.81
N MET A 309 10.11 -0.32 8.31
CA MET A 309 9.67 1.06 8.06
C MET A 309 10.63 2.13 8.59
N LEU A 310 11.35 1.87 9.69
CA LEU A 310 12.40 2.78 10.17
C LEU A 310 13.70 2.73 9.33
N GLY A 311 13.84 1.75 8.45
CA GLY A 311 14.92 1.67 7.46
C GLY A 311 14.62 2.40 6.15
N GLU A 312 13.38 2.90 5.98
CA GLU A 312 12.98 3.67 4.81
C GLU A 312 13.16 5.18 5.07
N GLY A 313 14.33 5.71 4.80
CA GLY A 313 14.66 7.12 5.05
C GLY A 313 13.69 8.14 4.43
N GLU A 314 12.90 7.73 3.44
CA GLU A 314 11.87 8.57 2.83
C GLU A 314 10.62 8.77 3.71
N LEU A 315 10.35 7.85 4.63
CA LEU A 315 9.27 7.95 5.60
C LEU A 315 9.64 8.82 6.80
N ILE A 316 10.94 9.06 6.99
CA ILE A 316 11.47 9.83 8.11
C ILE A 316 11.69 11.27 7.65
N ARG A 317 10.77 12.16 8.00
CA ARG A 317 10.87 13.61 7.74
C ARG A 317 10.97 14.36 9.07
N GLY A 318 12.20 14.68 9.47
CA GLY A 318 12.50 15.34 10.74
C GLY A 318 12.77 14.36 11.89
N LEU A 319 12.59 14.82 13.12
CA LEU A 319 12.82 14.01 14.31
C LEU A 319 11.68 12.99 14.50
N VAL A 320 12.04 11.74 14.69
CA VAL A 320 11.11 10.67 15.10
C VAL A 320 11.18 10.50 16.61
N HIS A 321 10.03 10.47 17.24
CA HIS A 321 9.92 10.29 18.71
C HIS A 321 9.17 8.98 19.01
N PRO A 322 9.54 8.26 20.07
CA PRO A 322 8.82 7.08 20.51
C PRO A 322 7.31 7.34 20.68
N GLY A 323 6.49 6.37 20.27
CA GLY A 323 5.04 6.43 20.34
C GLY A 323 4.36 7.21 19.20
N VAL A 324 5.11 7.99 18.40
CA VAL A 324 4.53 8.77 17.30
C VAL A 324 4.27 7.87 16.09
N ARG A 325 3.15 8.12 15.39
CA ARG A 325 2.81 7.44 14.13
C ARG A 325 3.76 7.90 13.03
N MET A 326 4.30 6.95 12.27
CA MET A 326 5.16 7.27 11.13
C MET A 326 4.37 7.92 9.99
N GLY A 327 5.03 8.80 9.24
CA GLY A 327 4.50 9.35 7.99
C GLY A 327 4.47 8.31 6.87
N SER A 328 3.61 8.52 5.86
CA SER A 328 3.55 7.66 4.67
C SER A 328 2.95 8.41 3.47
N MET A 329 3.28 7.95 2.26
CA MET A 329 2.66 8.40 1.00
C MET A 329 1.35 7.66 0.70
N MET A 330 1.03 6.58 1.40
CA MET A 330 -0.21 5.84 1.21
C MET A 330 -1.41 6.72 1.53
N SER A 331 -2.34 6.85 0.57
CA SER A 331 -3.49 7.74 0.67
C SER A 331 -4.67 7.15 -0.12
N PRO A 332 -5.31 6.06 0.39
CA PRO A 332 -6.54 5.57 -0.19
C PRO A 332 -7.61 6.68 -0.13
N LEU A 333 -8.40 6.82 -1.21
CA LEU A 333 -9.31 7.95 -1.38
C LEU A 333 -10.72 7.53 -1.81
N ILE A 334 -11.66 8.42 -1.56
CA ILE A 334 -13.06 8.34 -1.98
C ILE A 334 -13.45 9.69 -2.59
N ALA A 335 -14.11 9.66 -3.74
CA ALA A 335 -14.71 10.83 -4.36
C ALA A 335 -16.24 10.70 -4.34
N LEU A 336 -16.90 11.77 -3.94
CA LEU A 336 -18.37 11.88 -3.90
C LEU A 336 -18.81 12.97 -4.89
N ASP A 337 -19.99 12.77 -5.50
CA ASP A 337 -20.66 13.79 -6.28
C ASP A 337 -21.37 14.85 -5.41
N ASP A 338 -22.04 15.82 -6.03
CA ASP A 338 -22.78 16.88 -5.34
C ASP A 338 -24.03 16.38 -4.56
N HIS A 339 -24.45 15.15 -4.82
CA HIS A 339 -25.52 14.47 -4.10
C HIS A 339 -25.01 13.58 -2.98
N GLY A 340 -23.69 13.58 -2.75
CA GLY A 340 -23.04 12.71 -1.76
C GLY A 340 -22.94 11.24 -2.18
N GLN A 341 -23.20 10.91 -3.46
CA GLN A 341 -23.08 9.53 -3.94
C GLN A 341 -21.64 9.19 -4.30
N LEU A 342 -21.28 7.92 -4.16
CA LEU A 342 -19.95 7.43 -4.49
C LEU A 342 -19.67 7.56 -5.99
N ALA A 343 -18.79 8.49 -6.36
CA ALA A 343 -18.33 8.70 -7.73
C ALA A 343 -17.09 7.88 -8.07
N ALA A 344 -16.15 7.76 -7.13
CA ALA A 344 -14.97 6.91 -7.28
C ALA A 344 -14.40 6.49 -5.93
N ILE A 345 -13.81 5.31 -5.89
CA ILE A 345 -12.96 4.84 -4.80
C ILE A 345 -11.69 4.30 -5.39
N ALA A 346 -10.55 4.69 -4.86
CA ALA A 346 -9.26 4.30 -5.40
C ALA A 346 -8.16 4.26 -4.33
N GLY A 347 -7.15 3.48 -4.63
CA GLY A 347 -5.88 3.50 -3.92
C GLY A 347 -4.77 3.00 -4.83
N ALA A 348 -3.53 3.19 -4.42
CA ALA A 348 -2.39 2.78 -5.23
C ALA A 348 -1.25 2.23 -4.40
N ALA A 349 -0.43 1.43 -5.08
CA ALA A 349 0.81 0.85 -4.59
C ALA A 349 2.02 1.42 -5.36
N GLY A 350 3.18 1.55 -4.67
CA GLY A 350 4.42 1.92 -5.33
C GLY A 350 5.21 3.08 -4.73
N GLY A 351 5.11 3.33 -3.42
CA GLY A 351 5.88 4.37 -2.74
C GLY A 351 5.61 5.77 -3.30
N SER A 352 6.64 6.52 -3.70
CA SER A 352 6.49 7.85 -4.31
C SER A 352 5.69 7.88 -5.62
N ARG A 353 5.40 6.71 -6.25
CA ARG A 353 4.54 6.61 -7.44
C ARG A 353 3.06 6.57 -7.10
N ILE A 354 2.68 6.45 -5.82
CA ILE A 354 1.28 6.45 -5.39
C ILE A 354 0.58 7.74 -5.83
N ARG A 355 1.15 8.90 -5.48
CA ARG A 355 0.58 10.19 -5.85
C ARG A 355 0.43 10.38 -7.38
N PRO A 356 1.49 10.24 -8.22
CA PRO A 356 1.34 10.42 -9.66
C PRO A 356 0.39 9.40 -10.31
N ALA A 357 0.31 8.16 -9.82
CA ALA A 357 -0.62 7.18 -10.34
C ALA A 357 -2.07 7.53 -10.01
N LEU A 358 -2.37 7.86 -8.75
CA LEU A 358 -3.72 8.27 -8.32
C LEU A 358 -4.20 9.54 -9.02
N VAL A 359 -3.35 10.57 -9.11
CA VAL A 359 -3.71 11.82 -9.78
C VAL A 359 -4.13 11.56 -11.22
N GLN A 360 -3.33 10.82 -11.99
CA GLN A 360 -3.61 10.57 -13.41
C GLN A 360 -4.86 9.70 -13.61
N VAL A 361 -5.02 8.64 -12.81
CA VAL A 361 -6.15 7.71 -12.94
C VAL A 361 -7.45 8.37 -12.46
N VAL A 362 -7.45 8.96 -11.26
CA VAL A 362 -8.66 9.54 -10.69
C VAL A 362 -9.16 10.74 -11.50
N LEU A 363 -8.27 11.59 -12.01
CA LEU A 363 -8.69 12.69 -12.88
C LEU A 363 -9.36 12.20 -14.18
N ARG A 364 -8.91 11.08 -14.76
CA ARG A 364 -9.59 10.46 -15.92
C ARG A 364 -10.95 9.91 -15.53
N MET A 365 -11.04 9.22 -14.39
CA MET A 365 -12.33 8.69 -13.89
C MET A 365 -13.34 9.80 -13.61
N LEU A 366 -12.94 10.90 -12.96
CA LEU A 366 -13.80 12.04 -12.66
C LEU A 366 -14.17 12.87 -13.91
N ARG A 367 -13.60 12.53 -15.08
CA ARG A 367 -13.99 13.03 -16.40
C ARG A 367 -14.81 12.04 -17.21
N GLY A 368 -15.24 10.94 -16.61
CA GLY A 368 -16.14 9.96 -17.21
C GLY A 368 -15.47 8.72 -17.80
N ALA A 369 -14.16 8.54 -17.65
CA ALA A 369 -13.52 7.29 -18.04
C ALA A 369 -13.92 6.14 -17.09
N ALA A 370 -14.14 4.95 -17.65
CA ALA A 370 -14.31 3.74 -16.82
C ALA A 370 -13.01 3.42 -16.05
N PRO A 371 -13.09 2.83 -14.84
CA PRO A 371 -11.90 2.59 -14.02
C PRO A 371 -10.78 1.81 -14.75
N GLN A 372 -11.12 0.74 -15.46
CA GLN A 372 -10.11 -0.04 -16.19
C GLN A 372 -9.49 0.77 -17.35
N GLU A 373 -10.29 1.55 -18.07
CA GLU A 373 -9.80 2.43 -19.13
C GLU A 373 -8.82 3.48 -18.57
N ALA A 374 -9.18 4.13 -17.46
CA ALA A 374 -8.33 5.12 -16.80
C ALA A 374 -7.00 4.51 -16.28
N ILE A 375 -7.06 3.27 -15.79
CA ILE A 375 -5.89 2.52 -15.32
C ILE A 375 -5.00 2.09 -16.47
N ASP A 376 -5.59 1.62 -17.59
CA ASP A 376 -4.86 1.16 -18.75
C ASP A 376 -4.23 2.28 -19.58
N ALA A 377 -4.70 3.50 -19.43
CA ALA A 377 -4.12 4.65 -20.09
C ALA A 377 -2.64 4.83 -19.73
N PRO A 378 -1.78 5.25 -20.68
CA PRO A 378 -0.38 5.50 -20.44
C PRO A 378 -0.16 6.56 -19.35
N ARG A 379 0.88 6.35 -18.54
CA ARG A 379 1.27 7.23 -17.44
C ARG A 379 2.60 7.90 -17.70
N LEU A 380 2.77 9.06 -17.09
CA LEU A 380 4.06 9.72 -16.97
C LEU A 380 4.57 9.70 -15.52
N ALA A 381 5.90 9.75 -15.38
CA ALA A 381 6.58 9.93 -14.12
C ALA A 381 7.60 11.08 -14.25
N ALA A 382 7.39 12.14 -13.48
CA ALA A 382 8.22 13.34 -13.51
C ALA A 382 9.31 13.27 -12.44
N LEU A 383 10.54 12.98 -12.85
CA LEU A 383 11.75 13.07 -12.04
C LEU A 383 12.34 14.49 -12.07
N PRO A 384 13.27 14.85 -11.18
CA PRO A 384 13.89 16.16 -11.21
C PRO A 384 14.46 16.55 -12.58
N ASP A 385 15.16 15.64 -13.26
CA ASP A 385 15.87 15.91 -14.50
C ASP A 385 15.39 15.09 -15.70
N LEU A 386 14.34 14.28 -15.53
CA LEU A 386 13.87 13.36 -16.56
C LEU A 386 12.37 13.10 -16.42
N VAL A 387 11.65 13.14 -17.53
CA VAL A 387 10.27 12.67 -17.62
C VAL A 387 10.25 11.30 -18.28
N ARG A 388 9.80 10.29 -17.53
CA ARG A 388 9.57 8.96 -18.08
C ARG A 388 8.13 8.85 -18.55
N LEU A 389 7.95 8.33 -19.76
CA LEU A 389 6.66 8.15 -20.41
C LEU A 389 6.44 6.66 -20.70
N GLU A 390 5.26 6.13 -20.44
CA GLU A 390 4.88 4.82 -20.96
C GLU A 390 4.62 4.89 -22.48
N PRO A 391 4.68 3.74 -23.20
CA PRO A 391 4.26 3.67 -24.59
C PRO A 391 2.80 4.11 -24.74
N GLY A 392 2.49 4.91 -25.77
CA GLY A 392 1.14 5.39 -26.07
C GLY A 392 0.95 6.90 -26.02
N PHE A 393 1.97 7.67 -25.61
CA PHE A 393 1.97 9.12 -25.79
C PHE A 393 2.12 9.45 -27.29
N PHE A 394 1.35 10.41 -27.78
CA PHE A 394 1.45 10.87 -29.17
C PHE A 394 2.81 11.54 -29.40
N SER A 395 3.44 11.23 -30.53
CA SER A 395 4.75 11.77 -30.89
C SER A 395 4.77 13.32 -30.96
N GLN A 396 3.62 13.93 -31.25
CA GLN A 396 3.49 15.39 -31.23
C GLN A 396 3.58 15.95 -29.80
N VAL A 397 2.99 15.26 -28.79
CA VAL A 397 3.09 15.64 -27.38
C VAL A 397 4.55 15.54 -26.91
N ILE A 398 5.23 14.42 -27.26
CA ILE A 398 6.64 14.22 -26.89
C ILE A 398 7.51 15.33 -27.45
N ARG A 399 7.38 15.65 -28.77
CA ARG A 399 8.14 16.74 -29.40
C ARG A 399 7.85 18.12 -28.80
N SER A 400 6.58 18.37 -28.40
CA SER A 400 6.25 19.62 -27.69
C SER A 400 6.93 19.73 -26.36
N LEU A 401 6.88 18.67 -25.54
CA LEU A 401 7.56 18.61 -24.25
C LEU A 401 9.08 18.83 -24.40
N GLU A 402 9.72 18.19 -25.38
CA GLU A 402 11.14 18.36 -25.66
C GLU A 402 11.48 19.79 -26.11
N SER A 403 10.61 20.39 -26.93
CA SER A 403 10.74 21.79 -27.35
C SER A 403 10.61 22.77 -26.17
N ASP A 404 9.78 22.43 -25.17
CA ASP A 404 9.61 23.19 -23.93
C ASP A 404 10.74 22.93 -22.90
N GLY A 405 11.75 22.12 -23.27
CA GLY A 405 12.94 21.85 -22.47
C GLY A 405 12.86 20.66 -21.52
N TYR A 406 11.80 19.85 -21.57
CA TYR A 406 11.73 18.62 -20.80
C TYR A 406 12.61 17.54 -21.47
N LYS A 407 13.45 16.88 -20.68
CA LYS A 407 14.10 15.65 -21.12
C LYS A 407 13.13 14.50 -21.00
N THR A 408 12.86 13.77 -22.07
CA THR A 408 11.94 12.63 -22.08
C THR A 408 12.66 11.31 -22.27
N ALA A 409 12.10 10.23 -21.71
CA ALA A 409 12.51 8.86 -21.98
C ALA A 409 11.26 7.99 -22.05
N ILE A 410 11.10 7.27 -23.16
CA ILE A 410 9.96 6.37 -23.36
C ILE A 410 10.38 4.99 -22.84
N ALA A 411 9.53 4.38 -22.01
CA ALA A 411 9.70 3.01 -21.56
C ALA A 411 9.38 2.02 -22.69
N ASP A 412 10.07 0.88 -22.74
CA ASP A 412 9.85 -0.14 -23.75
C ASP A 412 8.48 -0.83 -23.59
N HIS A 413 7.97 -0.88 -22.37
CA HIS A 413 6.70 -1.52 -22.01
C HIS A 413 6.08 -0.86 -20.77
N ARG A 414 4.86 -1.26 -20.44
CA ARG A 414 4.24 -0.89 -19.16
C ARG A 414 4.98 -1.58 -18.03
N ASP A 415 5.46 -0.82 -17.06
CA ASP A 415 6.32 -1.31 -15.99
C ASP A 415 5.68 -1.03 -14.61
N PRO A 416 5.82 -1.94 -13.62
CA PRO A 416 5.43 -1.70 -12.23
C PRO A 416 5.97 -0.40 -11.61
N TYR A 417 7.00 0.18 -12.22
CA TYR A 417 7.55 1.48 -11.87
C TYR A 417 6.52 2.61 -11.86
N PHE A 418 5.55 2.60 -12.75
CA PHE A 418 4.52 3.65 -12.83
C PHE A 418 3.40 3.50 -11.78
N GLY A 419 3.59 2.65 -10.78
CA GLY A 419 2.65 2.37 -9.72
C GLY A 419 1.53 1.42 -10.15
N GLY A 420 0.78 0.91 -9.20
CA GLY A 420 -0.39 0.07 -9.44
C GLY A 420 -1.61 0.66 -8.75
N VAL A 421 -2.72 0.79 -9.48
CA VAL A 421 -3.98 1.36 -8.98
C VAL A 421 -5.07 0.29 -8.96
N SER A 422 -5.87 0.26 -7.90
CA SER A 422 -7.17 -0.40 -7.89
C SER A 422 -8.26 0.65 -7.70
N ALA A 423 -9.31 0.59 -8.51
CA ALA A 423 -10.37 1.59 -8.47
C ALA A 423 -11.74 1.01 -8.83
N LEU A 424 -12.79 1.61 -8.26
CA LEU A 424 -14.20 1.34 -8.55
C LEU A 424 -14.94 2.66 -8.76
N SER A 425 -15.95 2.64 -9.63
CA SER A 425 -16.92 3.72 -9.84
C SER A 425 -18.25 3.13 -10.31
N PRO A 426 -19.31 3.92 -10.47
CA PRO A 426 -20.54 3.45 -11.09
C PRO A 426 -20.35 2.91 -12.52
N LEU A 427 -19.25 3.26 -13.20
CA LEU A 427 -18.90 2.76 -14.53
C LEU A 427 -18.15 1.42 -14.52
N GLY A 428 -17.96 0.79 -13.36
CA GLY A 428 -17.34 -0.51 -13.20
C GLY A 428 -16.15 -0.54 -12.27
N ALA A 429 -15.28 -1.52 -12.48
CA ALA A 429 -14.11 -1.79 -11.66
C ALA A 429 -12.84 -1.84 -12.52
N GLY A 430 -11.69 -1.55 -11.90
CA GLY A 430 -10.39 -1.67 -12.55
C GLY A 430 -9.30 -2.08 -11.59
N ALA A 431 -8.39 -2.92 -12.08
CA ALA A 431 -7.18 -3.30 -11.38
C ALA A 431 -5.98 -3.26 -12.31
N ASP A 432 -4.84 -2.86 -11.78
CA ASP A 432 -3.67 -2.52 -12.58
C ASP A 432 -2.90 -3.75 -13.07
N PRO A 433 -2.82 -3.98 -14.38
CA PRO A 433 -2.04 -5.08 -14.94
C PRO A 433 -0.54 -4.92 -14.69
N ARG A 434 -0.05 -3.69 -14.43
CA ARG A 434 1.37 -3.42 -14.12
C ARG A 434 1.82 -4.14 -12.83
N ARG A 435 0.86 -4.46 -11.94
CA ARG A 435 1.11 -5.16 -10.68
C ARG A 435 0.24 -6.40 -10.48
N SER A 436 -0.17 -7.02 -11.59
CA SER A 436 -1.01 -8.23 -11.58
C SER A 436 -2.30 -8.06 -10.78
N GLY A 437 -2.86 -6.85 -10.79
CA GLY A 437 -4.12 -6.56 -10.11
C GLY A 437 -5.28 -7.38 -10.65
N PHE A 438 -6.26 -7.69 -9.80
CA PHE A 438 -7.41 -8.52 -10.12
C PHE A 438 -8.72 -7.89 -9.66
N VAL A 439 -9.78 -8.06 -10.44
CA VAL A 439 -11.15 -7.60 -10.16
C VAL A 439 -12.10 -8.79 -10.06
N ILE A 440 -12.97 -8.76 -9.04
CA ILE A 440 -14.13 -9.65 -8.92
C ILE A 440 -15.38 -8.77 -8.88
N MET A 441 -16.28 -8.98 -9.81
CA MET A 441 -17.64 -8.40 -9.82
C MET A 441 -18.64 -9.52 -9.56
N LEU A 442 -19.62 -9.27 -8.68
CA LEU A 442 -20.64 -10.22 -8.24
C LEU A 442 -22.01 -9.78 -8.73
#